data_891a2e2d2d77f220179546826b080cb5
#
_entry.id   891a2e2d2d77f220179546826b080cb5
#
_cell.length_a   1.000
_cell.length_b   1.000
_cell.length_c   1.000
_cell.angle_alpha   90.00
_cell.angle_beta   90.00
_cell.angle_gamma   90.00
#
_symmetry.space_group_name_H-M   'P 1'
#
loop_
_entity.id
_entity.type
_entity.pdbx_description
1 polymer ?
#
loop_
_entity_poly.entity_id
_entity_poly.type
_entity_poly.pdbx_seq_one_letter_code
_entity_poly.pdbx_strand_id
1 'polypeptide(L)'
;MERRLAAILAADMVGFSRQMQEDEVRTLENLNLVRTMIVDPEVATHRGRIFKNTGDGFLAEFASAVDALNCARAIQEAIGLHNQPEIPGAQGV
;
A
#
# COMPACT_ATOMS: atom_id res chain seq x y z
N MET A 1 -11.69 31.59 7.26
CA MET A 1 -11.71 30.20 6.87
C MET A 1 -10.32 29.70 6.51
N GLU A 2 -9.97 28.61 7.10
CA GLU A 2 -8.67 28.05 6.84
C GLU A 2 -8.66 27.24 5.58
N ARG A 3 -7.59 27.39 4.80
CA ARG A 3 -7.36 26.52 3.67
C ARG A 3 -6.24 25.57 4.04
N ARG A 4 -6.46 24.33 3.72
CA ARG A 4 -5.49 23.33 4.03
C ARG A 4 -5.10 22.59 2.76
N LEU A 5 -3.81 22.60 2.49
CA LEU A 5 -3.28 21.82 1.39
C LEU A 5 -2.99 20.43 1.91
N ALA A 6 -3.50 19.43 1.23
CA ALA A 6 -3.27 18.07 1.60
C ALA A 6 -2.61 17.34 0.44
N ALA A 7 -1.68 16.47 0.77
CA ALA A 7 -1.09 15.59 -0.22
C ALA A 7 -1.93 14.32 -0.26
N ILE A 8 -2.24 13.87 -1.46
CA ILE A 8 -3.03 12.66 -1.65
C ILE A 8 -2.12 11.57 -2.19
N LEU A 9 -2.14 10.43 -1.52
CA LEU A 9 -1.45 9.24 -1.99
C LEU A 9 -2.49 8.28 -2.55
N ALA A 10 -2.34 7.95 -3.83
CA ALA A 10 -3.21 6.97 -4.47
C ALA A 10 -2.37 5.75 -4.83
N ALA A 11 -2.89 4.59 -4.53
CA ALA A 11 -2.17 3.34 -4.78
C ALA A 11 -3.11 2.28 -5.33
N ASP A 12 -2.60 1.49 -6.26
CA ASP A 12 -3.31 0.38 -6.85
C ASP A 12 -2.41 -0.83 -6.89
N MET A 13 -3.00 -2.02 -6.85
CA MET A 13 -2.29 -3.27 -6.96
C MET A 13 -2.08 -3.62 -8.44
N VAL A 14 -0.83 -3.77 -8.82
CA VAL A 14 -0.51 -4.14 -10.20
C VAL A 14 -0.92 -5.58 -10.46
N GLY A 15 -1.61 -5.81 -11.59
CA GLY A 15 -1.99 -7.15 -11.96
C GLY A 15 -3.13 -7.76 -11.19
N PHE A 16 -3.93 -6.91 -10.53
CA PHE A 16 -5.01 -7.38 -9.68
C PHE A 16 -6.01 -8.25 -10.45
N SER A 17 -6.44 -7.78 -11.61
CA SER A 17 -7.44 -8.53 -12.40
C SER A 17 -6.95 -9.91 -12.78
N ARG A 18 -5.68 -10.00 -13.20
CA ARG A 18 -5.12 -11.29 -13.57
C ARG A 18 -5.01 -12.22 -12.37
N GLN A 19 -4.57 -11.69 -11.23
CA GLN A 19 -4.47 -12.49 -10.02
C GLN A 19 -5.83 -12.97 -9.55
N MET A 20 -6.84 -12.13 -9.67
CA MET A 20 -8.20 -12.51 -9.33
C MET A 20 -8.70 -13.66 -10.21
N GLN A 21 -8.35 -13.64 -11.49
CA GLN A 21 -8.74 -14.71 -12.39
C GLN A 21 -8.02 -16.02 -12.07
N GLU A 22 -6.77 -15.93 -11.62
CA GLU A 22 -5.98 -17.12 -11.30
C GLU A 22 -6.40 -17.74 -9.97
N ASP A 23 -6.63 -16.92 -8.96
CA ASP A 23 -7.00 -17.39 -7.62
C ASP A 23 -7.63 -16.26 -6.85
N GLU A 24 -8.94 -16.19 -6.92
CA GLU A 24 -9.68 -15.08 -6.32
C GLU A 24 -9.54 -15.05 -4.81
N VAL A 25 -9.70 -16.20 -4.17
CA VAL A 25 -9.65 -16.27 -2.71
C VAL A 25 -8.28 -15.84 -2.20
N ARG A 26 -7.24 -16.37 -2.80
CA ARG A 26 -5.89 -16.07 -2.34
C ARG A 26 -5.53 -14.61 -2.58
N THR A 27 -5.97 -14.07 -3.72
CA THR A 27 -5.71 -12.66 -4.03
C THR A 27 -6.37 -11.74 -3.02
N LEU A 28 -7.62 -12.03 -2.66
CA LEU A 28 -8.32 -11.20 -1.69
C LEU A 28 -7.73 -11.34 -0.30
N GLU A 29 -7.30 -12.54 0.07
CA GLU A 29 -6.63 -12.73 1.35
C GLU A 29 -5.33 -11.95 1.41
N ASN A 30 -4.54 -12.01 0.35
CA ASN A 30 -3.29 -11.29 0.30
C ASN A 30 -3.50 -9.79 0.33
N LEU A 31 -4.49 -9.30 -0.40
CA LEU A 31 -4.82 -7.89 -0.39
C LEU A 31 -5.19 -7.42 1.02
N ASN A 32 -6.01 -8.21 1.70
CA ASN A 32 -6.41 -7.88 3.06
C ASN A 32 -5.23 -7.88 4.03
N LEU A 33 -4.32 -8.84 3.88
CA LEU A 33 -3.12 -8.87 4.70
C LEU A 33 -2.26 -7.63 4.49
N VAL A 34 -2.05 -7.26 3.23
CA VAL A 34 -1.26 -6.09 2.91
C VAL A 34 -1.90 -4.84 3.52
N ARG A 35 -3.22 -4.72 3.41
CA ARG A 35 -3.92 -3.58 3.99
C ARG A 35 -3.75 -3.50 5.50
N THR A 36 -3.98 -4.61 6.19
CA THR A 36 -3.99 -4.59 7.65
C THR A 36 -2.60 -4.60 8.26
N MET A 37 -1.65 -5.28 7.62
CA MET A 37 -0.32 -5.43 8.19
C MET A 37 0.67 -4.38 7.72
N ILE A 38 0.44 -3.78 6.58
CA ILE A 38 1.38 -2.83 5.99
C ILE A 38 0.76 -1.46 5.81
N VAL A 39 -0.32 -1.38 5.04
CA VAL A 39 -0.85 -0.07 4.63
C VAL A 39 -1.38 0.72 5.82
N ASP A 40 -2.27 0.13 6.59
CA ASP A 40 -2.89 0.85 7.71
C ASP A 40 -1.85 1.31 8.73
N PRO A 41 -0.91 0.45 9.16
CA PRO A 41 0.11 0.91 10.11
C PRO A 41 1.02 2.00 9.54
N GLU A 42 1.43 1.87 8.28
CA GLU A 42 2.33 2.86 7.70
C GLU A 42 1.65 4.20 7.51
N VAL A 43 0.39 4.19 7.07
CA VAL A 43 -0.35 5.44 6.92
C VAL A 43 -0.48 6.13 8.28
N ALA A 44 -0.79 5.38 9.33
CA ALA A 44 -0.90 5.94 10.67
C ALA A 44 0.45 6.47 11.16
N THR A 45 1.53 5.71 10.92
CA THR A 45 2.86 6.12 11.35
C THR A 45 3.28 7.44 10.72
N HIS A 46 2.86 7.67 9.49
CA HIS A 46 3.22 8.89 8.76
C HIS A 46 2.14 9.95 8.86
N ARG A 47 1.24 9.81 9.82
CA ARG A 47 0.23 10.83 10.15
C ARG A 47 -0.73 11.07 9.01
N GLY A 48 -1.05 10.00 8.29
CA GLY A 48 -2.02 10.07 7.23
C GLY A 48 -3.35 9.48 7.65
N ARG A 49 -4.30 9.55 6.74
CA ARG A 49 -5.61 8.98 6.95
C ARG A 49 -6.14 8.43 5.65
N ILE A 50 -6.53 7.17 5.66
CA ILE A 50 -7.16 6.57 4.49
C ILE A 50 -8.61 7.03 4.48
N PHE A 51 -9.02 7.67 3.40
CA PHE A 51 -10.38 8.16 3.31
C PHE A 51 -11.20 7.37 2.27
N LYS A 52 -10.56 6.50 1.51
CA LYS A 52 -11.30 5.66 0.57
C LYS A 52 -10.48 4.42 0.26
N ASN A 53 -11.13 3.27 0.35
CA ASN A 53 -10.57 2.03 -0.17
C ASN A 53 -11.24 1.73 -1.50
N THR A 54 -10.44 1.46 -2.51
CA THR A 54 -10.94 1.03 -3.80
C THR A 54 -10.88 -0.48 -3.87
N GLY A 55 -11.26 -1.07 -5.00
CA GLY A 55 -11.24 -2.52 -5.11
C GLY A 55 -9.86 -3.10 -4.85
N ASP A 56 -8.84 -2.49 -5.43
CA ASP A 56 -7.48 -3.01 -5.38
C ASP A 56 -6.48 -1.99 -4.86
N GLY A 57 -6.94 -0.90 -4.24
CA GLY A 57 -6.04 0.12 -3.76
C GLY A 57 -6.67 0.99 -2.71
N PHE A 58 -6.12 2.18 -2.54
CA PHE A 58 -6.64 3.11 -1.53
C PHE A 58 -6.26 4.54 -1.87
N LEU A 59 -6.95 5.46 -1.22
CA LEU A 59 -6.61 6.88 -1.24
C LEU A 59 -6.39 7.34 0.19
N ALA A 60 -5.27 7.97 0.43
CA ALA A 60 -4.93 8.49 1.75
C ALA A 60 -4.52 9.94 1.65
N GLU A 61 -4.80 10.70 2.69
CA GLU A 61 -4.43 12.10 2.73
C GLU A 61 -3.44 12.35 3.85
N PHE A 62 -2.55 13.31 3.60
CA PHE A 62 -1.51 13.71 4.56
C PHE A 62 -1.45 15.22 4.57
N ALA A 63 -1.11 15.79 5.73
CA ALA A 63 -0.95 17.23 5.82
C ALA A 63 0.31 17.71 5.09
N SER A 64 1.24 16.82 4.82
CA SER A 64 2.55 17.15 4.25
C SER A 64 2.87 16.23 3.09
N ALA A 65 3.39 16.81 2.01
CA ALA A 65 3.84 15.99 0.87
C ALA A 65 5.02 15.11 1.27
N VAL A 66 5.84 15.55 2.23
CA VAL A 66 6.96 14.76 2.70
C VAL A 66 6.46 13.51 3.42
N ASP A 67 5.44 13.68 4.27
CA ASP A 67 4.86 12.53 4.94
C ASP A 67 4.26 11.54 3.94
N ALA A 68 3.56 12.05 2.94
CA ALA A 68 2.98 11.19 1.91
C ALA A 68 4.06 10.40 1.17
N LEU A 69 5.14 11.07 0.79
CA LEU A 69 6.22 10.44 0.05
C LEU A 69 6.92 9.39 0.91
N ASN A 70 7.20 9.72 2.16
CA ASN A 70 7.85 8.77 3.06
C ASN A 70 6.95 7.56 3.32
N CYS A 71 5.66 7.78 3.43
CA CYS A 71 4.71 6.68 3.60
C CYS A 71 4.72 5.77 2.38
N ALA A 72 4.69 6.36 1.18
CA ALA A 72 4.71 5.58 -0.05
C ALA A 72 5.97 4.72 -0.13
N ARG A 73 7.12 5.28 0.23
CA ARG A 73 8.37 4.51 0.22
C ARG A 73 8.34 3.38 1.24
N ALA A 74 7.84 3.66 2.44
CA ALA A 74 7.77 2.64 3.48
C ALA A 74 6.86 1.50 3.07
N ILE A 75 5.72 1.81 2.46
CA ILE A 75 4.81 0.78 1.98
C ILE A 75 5.47 -0.05 0.89
N GLN A 76 6.13 0.60 -0.06
CA GLN A 76 6.80 -0.11 -1.15
C GLN A 76 7.87 -1.05 -0.63
N GLU A 77 8.66 -0.59 0.33
CA GLU A 77 9.71 -1.41 0.91
C GLU A 77 9.12 -2.61 1.66
N ALA A 78 8.06 -2.37 2.43
CA ALA A 78 7.44 -3.44 3.18
C ALA A 78 6.79 -4.48 2.27
N ILE A 79 6.15 -4.02 1.20
CA ILE A 79 5.55 -4.94 0.23
C ILE A 79 6.63 -5.74 -0.48
N GLY A 80 7.74 -5.11 -0.82
CA GLY A 80 8.85 -5.80 -1.43
C GLY A 80 9.36 -6.94 -0.57
N LEU A 81 9.49 -6.70 0.73
CA LEU A 81 9.92 -7.73 1.66
C LEU A 81 8.86 -8.82 1.81
N HIS A 82 7.60 -8.43 1.86
CA HIS A 82 6.50 -9.37 2.01
C HIS A 82 6.41 -10.32 0.82
N ASN A 83 6.64 -9.79 -0.38
CA ASN A 83 6.51 -10.56 -1.62
C ASN A 83 7.80 -11.20 -2.07
N GLN A 84 8.88 -11.03 -1.32
CA GLN A 84 10.17 -11.58 -1.71
C GLN A 84 10.13 -13.09 -1.66
N PRO A 85 10.51 -13.77 -2.74
CA PRO A 85 10.53 -15.22 -2.70
C PRO A 85 11.61 -15.72 -1.75
N GLU A 86 11.30 -16.81 -1.06
CA GLU A 86 12.25 -17.41 -0.13
C GLU A 86 13.09 -18.44 -0.87
N ILE A 87 13.76 -18.00 -1.89
CA ILE A 87 14.62 -18.88 -2.68
C ILE A 87 16.05 -18.44 -2.44
N PRO A 88 16.87 -19.31 -1.86
CA PRO A 88 18.26 -18.93 -1.61
C PRO A 88 18.96 -18.54 -2.91
N GLY A 89 19.66 -17.41 -2.86
CA GLY A 89 20.40 -16.91 -3.99
C GLY A 89 19.60 -16.06 -4.95
N ALA A 90 18.29 -15.94 -4.75
CA ALA A 90 17.47 -15.13 -5.63
C ALA A 90 17.36 -13.67 -5.18
N GLN A 91 17.79 -13.39 -4.00
CA GLN A 91 17.49 -12.12 -3.36
C GLN A 91 18.30 -10.96 -3.86
N GLY A 92 19.32 -11.17 -4.52
CA GLY A 92 20.14 -10.07 -4.97
C GLY A 92 19.69 -9.45 -6.27
N VAL A 93 18.65 -9.95 -6.79
CA VAL A 93 18.21 -9.52 -8.11
C VAL A 93 17.31 -8.33 -8.04
#